data_fe3307be04b48a88b7e2717b0e907296
#
_entry.id   fe3307be04b48a88b7e2717b0e907296
#
_cell.length_a   1.000
_cell.length_b   1.000
_cell.length_c   1.000
_cell.angle_alpha   90.00
_cell.angle_beta   90.00
_cell.angle_gamma   90.00
#
_symmetry.space_group_name_H-M   'P 1'
#
loop_
_entity.id
_entity.type
_entity.pdbx_description
1 polymer ?
#
loop_
_entity_poly.entity_id
_entity_poly.type
_entity_poly.pdbx_seq_one_letter_code
_entity_poly.pdbx_strand_id
1 'polypeptide(L)'
;VWRNGQLERPDAITLEVTATYTNAAGEQVKAGKLECFKDDCATEERANPFTVTMTAKENGSAWSDTWRTKLTGLPVAFVDKGSGPNGEDVTRYYTYTVKELNMTYASGDTDGNAETKTPAEAGYSVSVKYGTDKDGKYVVTVTNFSPLPETGGNGTLLFVMLGVLMLALGTAWYLRANRMEPAAAGGAGAGTALPVGRKRGRHTR
;
A
#
# COMPACT_ATOMS: atom_id res chain seq x y z
N VAL A 1 -9.13 6.06 5.52
CA VAL A 1 -8.00 5.62 6.36
C VAL A 1 -6.71 5.94 5.64
N TRP A 2 -5.75 6.54 6.35
CA TRP A 2 -4.44 6.91 5.83
C TRP A 2 -3.37 6.00 6.42
N ARG A 3 -2.42 5.57 5.60
CA ARG A 3 -1.30 4.73 6.03
C ARG A 3 0.00 5.22 5.42
N ASN A 4 1.10 5.04 6.14
CA ASN A 4 2.46 5.41 5.70
C ASN A 4 2.61 6.92 5.41
N GLY A 5 2.23 7.77 6.34
CA GLY A 5 2.02 9.20 6.22
C GLY A 5 3.26 10.08 5.97
N GLN A 6 4.08 9.79 4.95
CA GLN A 6 5.17 10.69 4.54
C GLN A 6 4.75 11.71 3.47
N LEU A 7 3.62 11.49 2.82
CA LEU A 7 3.08 12.43 1.84
C LEU A 7 2.20 13.47 2.51
N GLU A 8 2.13 14.64 1.92
CA GLU A 8 1.21 15.69 2.32
C GLU A 8 -0.23 15.17 2.21
N ARG A 9 -1.01 15.38 3.27
CA ARG A 9 -2.41 14.95 3.30
C ARG A 9 -3.30 16.05 2.75
N PRO A 10 -4.32 15.68 1.98
CA PRO A 10 -5.26 16.66 1.44
C PRO A 10 -6.17 17.24 2.53
N ASP A 11 -6.73 18.40 2.26
CA ASP A 11 -7.79 19.01 3.07
C ASP A 11 -9.17 18.45 2.77
N ALA A 12 -9.35 17.90 1.57
CA ALA A 12 -10.57 17.23 1.18
C ALA A 12 -10.29 16.07 0.22
N ILE A 13 -11.17 15.07 0.25
CA ILE A 13 -11.22 13.98 -0.75
C ILE A 13 -12.61 13.95 -1.35
N THR A 14 -12.69 13.63 -2.64
CA THR A 14 -13.95 13.43 -3.36
C THR A 14 -14.07 11.98 -3.78
N LEU A 15 -15.15 11.35 -3.33
CA LEU A 15 -15.50 9.98 -3.64
C LEU A 15 -16.66 9.98 -4.65
N GLU A 16 -16.58 9.12 -5.67
CA GLU A 16 -17.70 8.79 -6.54
C GLU A 16 -18.39 7.52 -6.04
N VAL A 17 -19.69 7.58 -5.91
CA VAL A 17 -20.53 6.45 -5.56
C VAL A 17 -21.38 6.08 -6.76
N THR A 18 -21.29 4.83 -7.19
CA THR A 18 -22.04 4.28 -8.32
C THR A 18 -22.92 3.15 -7.85
N ALA A 19 -24.19 3.20 -8.15
CA ALA A 19 -25.14 2.12 -7.96
C ALA A 19 -25.27 1.30 -9.24
N THR A 20 -25.19 -0.03 -9.09
CA THR A 20 -25.44 -1.02 -10.14
C THR A 20 -26.47 -2.02 -9.65
N TYR A 21 -27.08 -2.74 -10.55
CA TYR A 21 -27.94 -3.89 -10.25
C TYR A 21 -27.76 -4.98 -11.30
N THR A 22 -28.17 -6.19 -10.99
CA THR A 22 -28.16 -7.31 -11.95
C THR A 22 -29.47 -7.31 -12.72
N ASN A 23 -29.43 -7.19 -14.06
CA ASN A 23 -30.60 -7.22 -14.94
C ASN A 23 -31.14 -8.64 -15.12
N ALA A 24 -32.21 -8.81 -15.92
CA ALA A 24 -32.81 -10.11 -16.20
C ALA A 24 -31.88 -11.07 -16.94
N ALA A 25 -30.92 -10.56 -17.68
CA ALA A 25 -29.89 -11.35 -18.38
C ALA A 25 -28.72 -11.78 -17.47
N GLY A 26 -28.72 -11.39 -16.20
CA GLY A 26 -27.63 -11.67 -15.26
C GLY A 26 -26.45 -10.70 -15.38
N GLU A 27 -26.58 -9.62 -16.12
CA GLU A 27 -25.53 -8.64 -16.33
C GLU A 27 -25.58 -7.52 -15.27
N GLN A 28 -24.41 -7.06 -14.84
CA GLN A 28 -24.30 -5.87 -14.01
C GLN A 28 -24.48 -4.62 -14.86
N VAL A 29 -25.54 -3.88 -14.61
CA VAL A 29 -25.83 -2.62 -15.30
C VAL A 29 -25.83 -1.46 -14.31
N LYS A 30 -25.40 -0.30 -14.78
CA LYS A 30 -25.44 0.93 -14.02
C LYS A 30 -26.91 1.37 -13.89
N ALA A 31 -27.34 1.64 -12.66
CA ALA A 31 -28.66 2.21 -12.41
C ALA A 31 -28.78 3.60 -13.06
N GLY A 32 -30.00 4.00 -13.41
CA GLY A 32 -30.29 5.36 -13.78
C GLY A 32 -30.25 6.32 -12.57
N LYS A 33 -31.21 7.20 -12.46
CA LYS A 33 -31.39 8.00 -11.23
C LYS A 33 -31.85 7.09 -10.10
N LEU A 34 -31.45 7.44 -8.89
CA LEU A 34 -31.82 6.73 -7.66
C LEU A 34 -32.97 7.48 -6.97
N GLU A 35 -34.05 6.78 -6.70
CA GLU A 35 -35.13 7.29 -5.88
C GLU A 35 -34.64 7.36 -4.43
N CYS A 36 -34.60 8.56 -3.88
CA CYS A 36 -34.25 8.76 -2.47
C CYS A 36 -35.45 8.53 -1.57
N PHE A 37 -35.27 7.74 -0.52
CA PHE A 37 -36.28 7.57 0.51
C PHE A 37 -36.14 8.71 1.55
N LYS A 38 -37.13 9.63 1.53
CA LYS A 38 -37.48 10.64 2.55
C LYS A 38 -36.35 11.31 3.35
N ASP A 39 -36.49 12.59 3.54
CA ASP A 39 -35.84 13.49 4.52
C ASP A 39 -34.30 13.63 4.46
N ASP A 40 -33.60 12.69 3.84
CA ASP A 40 -32.13 12.67 3.79
C ASP A 40 -31.53 13.08 2.42
N CYS A 41 -32.39 13.32 1.43
CA CYS A 41 -32.01 13.84 0.12
C CYS A 41 -32.66 15.21 -0.10
N ALA A 42 -31.88 16.16 -0.55
CA ALA A 42 -32.40 17.51 -0.92
C ALA A 42 -33.35 17.47 -2.13
N THR A 43 -33.42 16.33 -2.83
CA THR A 43 -34.28 16.07 -3.98
C THR A 43 -34.84 14.65 -3.92
N GLU A 44 -36.01 14.42 -4.49
CA GLU A 44 -36.63 13.08 -4.56
C GLU A 44 -35.83 12.08 -5.39
N GLU A 45 -34.93 12.56 -6.25
CA GLU A 45 -34.06 11.76 -7.09
C GLU A 45 -32.61 12.18 -6.93
N ARG A 46 -31.72 11.22 -6.88
CA ARG A 46 -30.27 11.44 -6.90
C ARG A 46 -29.67 10.94 -8.23
N ALA A 47 -28.77 11.71 -8.80
CA ALA A 47 -28.00 11.28 -9.95
C ALA A 47 -27.18 10.03 -9.63
N ASN A 48 -26.93 9.20 -10.61
CA ASN A 48 -26.04 8.05 -10.50
C ASN A 48 -25.04 8.03 -11.67
N PRO A 49 -23.74 8.14 -11.44
CA PRO A 49 -23.08 8.24 -10.14
C PRO A 49 -23.31 9.60 -9.47
N PHE A 50 -23.01 9.67 -8.18
CA PHE A 50 -22.98 10.93 -7.43
C PHE A 50 -21.66 11.03 -6.65
N THR A 51 -21.31 12.25 -6.26
CA THR A 51 -20.07 12.51 -5.52
C THR A 51 -20.34 12.84 -4.07
N VAL A 52 -19.39 12.49 -3.22
CA VAL A 52 -19.37 12.80 -1.80
C VAL A 52 -18.01 13.38 -1.46
N THR A 53 -17.98 14.56 -0.89
CA THR A 53 -16.75 15.20 -0.44
C THR A 53 -16.63 15.06 1.07
N MET A 54 -15.47 14.65 1.54
CA MET A 54 -15.09 14.59 2.95
C MET A 54 -13.98 15.59 3.17
N THR A 55 -14.12 16.45 4.19
CA THR A 55 -13.13 17.47 4.50
C THR A 55 -12.35 17.14 5.77
N ALA A 56 -11.11 17.60 5.84
CA ALA A 56 -10.29 17.52 7.05
C ALA A 56 -10.96 18.22 8.22
N LYS A 57 -11.62 19.36 7.98
CA LYS A 57 -12.32 20.14 8.99
C LYS A 57 -13.45 19.35 9.66
N GLU A 58 -14.25 18.63 8.87
CA GLU A 58 -15.35 17.79 9.39
C GLU A 58 -14.85 16.58 10.16
N ASN A 59 -13.64 16.11 9.87
CA ASN A 59 -13.02 14.94 10.47
C ASN A 59 -11.94 15.28 11.51
N GLY A 60 -11.90 16.53 11.98
CA GLY A 60 -11.00 17.01 13.02
C GLY A 60 -9.73 17.66 12.49
N SER A 61 -9.00 17.00 11.61
CA SER A 61 -7.83 17.56 10.93
C SER A 61 -7.39 16.71 9.75
N ALA A 62 -6.55 17.24 8.87
CA ALA A 62 -5.92 16.48 7.78
C ALA A 62 -5.07 15.32 8.32
N TRP A 63 -4.53 15.44 9.53
CA TRP A 63 -3.67 14.43 10.17
C TRP A 63 -4.45 13.33 10.91
N SER A 64 -5.78 13.40 10.95
CA SER A 64 -6.59 12.29 11.45
C SER A 64 -6.42 11.05 10.57
N ASP A 65 -6.10 9.91 11.16
CA ASP A 65 -5.88 8.66 10.41
C ASP A 65 -7.15 8.08 9.79
N THR A 66 -8.31 8.56 10.23
CA THR A 66 -9.60 8.05 9.77
C THR A 66 -10.59 9.18 9.60
N TRP A 67 -11.00 9.41 8.37
CA TRP A 67 -12.13 10.29 8.05
C TRP A 67 -13.38 9.45 7.87
N ARG A 68 -14.51 9.97 8.31
CA ARG A 68 -15.79 9.26 8.27
C ARG A 68 -16.88 10.17 7.74
N THR A 69 -17.72 9.63 6.88
CA THR A 69 -18.99 10.24 6.49
C THR A 69 -20.08 9.18 6.50
N LYS A 70 -21.32 9.60 6.66
CA LYS A 70 -22.48 8.72 6.64
C LYS A 70 -23.38 9.14 5.47
N LEU A 71 -23.65 8.18 4.60
CA LEU A 71 -24.65 8.34 3.55
C LEU A 71 -25.96 7.71 4.03
N THR A 72 -27.01 8.48 3.97
CA THR A 72 -28.37 8.06 4.35
C THR A 72 -29.29 8.18 3.13
N GLY A 73 -30.47 7.59 3.21
CA GLY A 73 -31.48 7.67 2.16
C GLY A 73 -31.14 6.94 0.85
N LEU A 74 -30.11 6.10 0.82
CA LEU A 74 -29.79 5.30 -0.37
C LEU A 74 -30.78 4.14 -0.50
N PRO A 75 -31.43 3.96 -1.69
CA PRO A 75 -32.32 2.84 -1.91
C PRO A 75 -31.57 1.52 -1.92
N VAL A 76 -32.14 0.49 -1.30
CA VAL A 76 -31.58 -0.87 -1.28
C VAL A 76 -32.02 -1.66 -2.50
N ALA A 77 -33.23 -1.41 -2.97
CA ALA A 77 -33.84 -2.15 -4.07
C ALA A 77 -34.86 -1.27 -4.80
N PHE A 78 -35.29 -1.74 -5.96
CA PHE A 78 -36.41 -1.17 -6.72
C PHE A 78 -37.24 -2.30 -7.36
N VAL A 79 -38.44 -1.98 -7.78
CA VAL A 79 -39.29 -2.92 -8.52
C VAL A 79 -39.12 -2.67 -10.02
N ASP A 80 -38.58 -3.67 -10.69
CA ASP A 80 -38.41 -3.72 -12.14
C ASP A 80 -39.68 -4.33 -12.76
N LYS A 81 -40.56 -3.44 -13.23
CA LYS A 81 -41.90 -3.84 -13.65
C LYS A 81 -41.88 -4.65 -14.95
N GLY A 82 -42.58 -5.76 -14.94
CA GLY A 82 -42.76 -6.61 -16.12
C GLY A 82 -41.48 -7.28 -16.60
N SER A 83 -40.44 -7.32 -15.82
CA SER A 83 -39.12 -7.87 -16.21
C SER A 83 -38.97 -9.38 -15.91
N GLY A 84 -39.94 -9.98 -15.25
CA GLY A 84 -39.96 -11.40 -14.99
C GLY A 84 -40.34 -12.24 -16.24
N PRO A 85 -40.09 -13.56 -16.22
CA PRO A 85 -40.27 -14.46 -17.34
C PRO A 85 -41.67 -14.45 -17.94
N ASN A 86 -42.71 -14.16 -17.12
CA ASN A 86 -44.11 -14.09 -17.58
C ASN A 86 -44.68 -12.67 -17.48
N GLY A 87 -43.82 -11.64 -17.46
CA GLY A 87 -44.24 -10.26 -17.30
C GLY A 87 -44.52 -9.84 -15.87
N GLU A 88 -44.02 -10.60 -14.88
CA GLU A 88 -44.16 -10.29 -13.45
C GLU A 88 -43.18 -9.17 -13.04
N ASP A 89 -43.53 -8.47 -12.00
CA ASP A 89 -42.64 -7.48 -11.36
C ASP A 89 -41.55 -8.20 -10.59
N VAL A 90 -40.29 -7.78 -10.77
CA VAL A 90 -39.12 -8.36 -10.08
C VAL A 90 -38.46 -7.32 -9.18
N THR A 91 -38.26 -7.66 -7.91
CA THR A 91 -37.45 -6.85 -7.01
C THR A 91 -35.97 -7.03 -7.32
N ARG A 92 -35.27 -5.94 -7.64
CA ARG A 92 -33.83 -5.92 -7.87
C ARG A 92 -33.13 -5.12 -6.80
N TYR A 93 -31.97 -5.63 -6.38
CA TYR A 93 -31.16 -5.00 -5.33
C TYR A 93 -30.01 -4.20 -5.93
N TYR A 94 -29.78 -3.04 -5.37
CA TYR A 94 -28.62 -2.22 -5.71
C TYR A 94 -27.35 -2.72 -5.06
N THR A 95 -26.25 -2.66 -5.83
CA THR A 95 -24.89 -2.81 -5.33
C THR A 95 -24.19 -1.47 -5.49
N TYR A 96 -23.63 -0.95 -4.40
CA TYR A 96 -22.91 0.31 -4.39
C TYR A 96 -21.42 0.08 -4.46
N THR A 97 -20.76 0.78 -5.39
CA THR A 97 -19.30 0.83 -5.49
C THR A 97 -18.82 2.25 -5.25
N VAL A 98 -17.64 2.37 -4.65
CA VAL A 98 -17.02 3.64 -4.31
C VAL A 98 -15.65 3.71 -4.97
N LYS A 99 -15.37 4.86 -5.61
CA LYS A 99 -14.08 5.18 -6.21
C LYS A 99 -13.63 6.54 -5.69
N GLU A 100 -12.38 6.66 -5.28
CA GLU A 100 -11.81 7.96 -4.98
C GLU A 100 -11.42 8.65 -6.29
N LEU A 101 -11.95 9.85 -6.49
CA LEU A 101 -11.70 10.63 -7.69
C LEU A 101 -10.53 11.57 -7.50
N ASN A 102 -10.63 12.43 -6.49
CA ASN A 102 -9.73 13.55 -6.31
C ASN A 102 -9.39 13.78 -4.84
N MET A 103 -8.19 14.35 -4.65
CA MET A 103 -7.68 14.92 -3.41
C MET A 103 -7.48 16.41 -3.62
N THR A 104 -7.97 17.23 -2.70
CA THR A 104 -7.84 18.70 -2.75
C THR A 104 -6.95 19.16 -1.63
N TYR A 105 -5.94 19.95 -1.96
CA TYR A 105 -4.98 20.55 -1.05
C TYR A 105 -5.26 22.04 -0.96
N ALA A 106 -5.31 22.60 0.25
CA ALA A 106 -5.37 24.04 0.42
C ALA A 106 -4.08 24.64 -0.15
N SER A 107 -4.21 25.68 -0.94
CA SER A 107 -3.04 26.39 -1.44
C SER A 107 -2.29 27.03 -0.26
N GLY A 108 -1.01 26.69 -0.11
CA GLY A 108 -0.09 27.44 0.73
C GLY A 108 0.32 28.77 0.10
N ASP A 109 -0.15 29.07 -1.10
CA ASP A 109 0.17 30.26 -1.85
C ASP A 109 -0.84 31.41 -1.62
N THR A 110 -0.36 32.63 -1.72
CA THR A 110 -1.13 33.86 -1.53
C THR A 110 -2.30 34.04 -2.52
N ASP A 111 -2.36 33.25 -3.56
CA ASP A 111 -3.38 33.31 -4.61
C ASP A 111 -4.65 32.47 -4.30
N GLY A 112 -4.66 31.69 -3.21
CA GLY A 112 -5.85 31.02 -2.69
C GLY A 112 -6.42 29.90 -3.57
N ASN A 113 -5.74 29.48 -4.62
CA ASN A 113 -6.20 28.40 -5.50
C ASN A 113 -5.90 27.03 -4.89
N ALA A 114 -6.94 26.31 -4.50
CA ALA A 114 -6.80 24.91 -4.06
C ALA A 114 -6.31 24.02 -5.22
N GLU A 115 -5.28 23.24 -4.99
CA GLU A 115 -4.79 22.27 -5.95
C GLU A 115 -5.58 20.96 -5.84
N THR A 116 -6.07 20.45 -6.97
CA THR A 116 -6.79 19.17 -7.02
C THR A 116 -6.00 18.17 -7.83
N LYS A 117 -5.73 17.01 -7.22
CA LYS A 117 -4.97 15.89 -7.81
C LYS A 117 -5.79 14.60 -7.72
N THR A 118 -5.61 13.71 -8.68
CA THR A 118 -6.01 12.32 -8.48
C THR A 118 -5.14 11.66 -7.41
N PRO A 119 -5.58 10.56 -6.77
CA PRO A 119 -4.74 9.84 -5.81
C PRO A 119 -3.37 9.45 -6.36
N ALA A 120 -3.32 9.00 -7.63
CA ALA A 120 -2.08 8.60 -8.28
C ALA A 120 -1.12 9.79 -8.50
N GLU A 121 -1.61 10.95 -8.94
CA GLU A 121 -0.83 12.18 -9.06
C GLU A 121 -0.31 12.69 -7.72
N ALA A 122 -1.08 12.46 -6.66
CA ALA A 122 -0.68 12.76 -5.29
C ALA A 122 0.26 11.70 -4.67
N GLY A 123 0.62 10.66 -5.43
CA GLY A 123 1.53 9.60 -4.97
C GLY A 123 0.87 8.56 -4.07
N TYR A 124 -0.46 8.51 -4.01
CA TYR A 124 -1.19 7.52 -3.21
C TYR A 124 -1.66 6.34 -4.04
N SER A 125 -1.61 5.16 -3.43
CA SER A 125 -2.34 3.98 -3.87
C SER A 125 -3.62 3.85 -3.05
N VAL A 126 -4.71 3.46 -3.71
CA VAL A 126 -6.04 3.37 -3.10
C VAL A 126 -6.49 1.91 -3.03
N SER A 127 -6.98 1.50 -1.87
CA SER A 127 -7.63 0.20 -1.68
C SER A 127 -9.02 0.42 -1.11
N VAL A 128 -10.02 -0.21 -1.72
CA VAL A 128 -11.42 -0.15 -1.28
C VAL A 128 -11.85 -1.51 -0.75
N LYS A 129 -12.39 -1.53 0.46
CA LYS A 129 -12.96 -2.73 1.08
C LYS A 129 -14.41 -2.49 1.46
N TYR A 130 -15.24 -3.47 1.18
CA TYR A 130 -16.66 -3.50 1.49
C TYR A 130 -16.92 -4.46 2.65
N GLY A 131 -17.80 -4.10 3.54
CA GLY A 131 -18.16 -4.92 4.70
C GLY A 131 -19.37 -4.40 5.44
N THR A 132 -19.62 -4.95 6.61
CA THR A 132 -20.65 -4.50 7.53
C THR A 132 -20.02 -4.17 8.89
N ASP A 133 -20.57 -3.20 9.59
CA ASP A 133 -20.19 -2.92 10.97
C ASP A 133 -20.85 -3.92 11.95
N LYS A 134 -20.57 -3.74 13.23
CA LYS A 134 -21.16 -4.54 14.31
C LYS A 134 -22.69 -4.46 14.40
N ASP A 135 -23.28 -3.40 13.86
CA ASP A 135 -24.72 -3.14 13.83
C ASP A 135 -25.36 -3.65 12.52
N GLY A 136 -24.59 -4.35 11.66
CA GLY A 136 -25.03 -4.86 10.37
C GLY A 136 -25.18 -3.82 9.28
N LYS A 137 -24.69 -2.58 9.52
CA LYS A 137 -24.74 -1.52 8.53
C LYS A 137 -23.62 -1.68 7.52
N TYR A 138 -23.92 -1.40 6.26
CA TYR A 138 -22.93 -1.44 5.19
C TYR A 138 -21.85 -0.38 5.38
N VAL A 139 -20.60 -0.79 5.29
CA VAL A 139 -19.43 0.07 5.47
C VAL A 139 -18.49 -0.09 4.28
N VAL A 140 -18.08 1.02 3.71
CA VAL A 140 -17.01 1.05 2.71
C VAL A 140 -15.80 1.72 3.33
N THR A 141 -14.67 1.02 3.30
CA THR A 141 -13.39 1.54 3.78
C THR A 141 -12.49 1.82 2.58
N VAL A 142 -12.22 3.08 2.34
CA VAL A 142 -11.22 3.55 1.38
C VAL A 142 -9.93 3.77 2.15
N THR A 143 -8.85 3.12 1.73
CA THR A 143 -7.54 3.25 2.36
C THR A 143 -6.56 3.84 1.37
N ASN A 144 -6.00 4.98 1.72
CA ASN A 144 -4.93 5.66 1.01
C ASN A 144 -3.60 5.33 1.69
N PHE A 145 -2.66 4.82 0.94
CA PHE A 145 -1.32 4.54 1.42
C PHE A 145 -0.28 5.06 0.44
N SER A 146 0.74 5.73 0.96
CA SER A 146 1.90 6.06 0.16
C SER A 146 2.69 4.77 -0.06
N PRO A 147 3.14 4.49 -1.29
CA PRO A 147 4.08 3.40 -1.49
C PRO A 147 5.31 3.67 -0.62
N LEU A 148 5.84 2.63 -0.01
CA LEU A 148 7.13 2.74 0.67
C LEU A 148 8.16 3.18 -0.38
N PRO A 149 9.09 4.09 -0.04
CA PRO A 149 10.22 4.37 -0.92
C PRO A 149 10.81 3.03 -1.35
N GLU A 150 11.04 2.85 -2.64
CA GLU A 150 11.74 1.67 -3.15
C GLU A 150 13.16 1.66 -2.55
N THR A 151 13.28 1.09 -1.35
CA THR A 151 14.58 0.93 -0.67
C THR A 151 15.48 -0.08 -1.38
N GLY A 152 14.97 -0.73 -2.44
CA GLY A 152 15.67 -1.68 -3.29
C GLY A 152 16.16 -1.12 -4.62
N GLY A 153 15.99 0.18 -4.91
CA GLY A 153 16.44 0.81 -6.14
C GLY A 153 17.99 0.86 -6.28
N ASN A 154 18.47 1.74 -7.12
CA ASN A 154 19.90 1.89 -7.47
C ASN A 154 20.89 1.92 -6.29
N GLY A 155 20.42 2.27 -5.08
CA GLY A 155 21.23 2.22 -3.85
C GLY A 155 21.65 0.81 -3.47
N THR A 156 20.75 -0.17 -3.54
CA THR A 156 21.07 -1.58 -3.21
C THR A 156 22.07 -2.17 -4.20
N LEU A 157 21.93 -1.84 -5.48
CA LEU A 157 22.85 -2.28 -6.53
C LEU A 157 24.26 -1.75 -6.26
N LEU A 158 24.40 -0.50 -5.82
CA LEU A 158 25.69 0.11 -5.49
C LEU A 158 26.34 -0.60 -4.29
N PHE A 159 25.60 -0.94 -3.26
CA PHE A 159 26.10 -1.68 -2.10
C PHE A 159 26.49 -3.12 -2.46
N VAL A 160 25.70 -3.80 -3.30
CA VAL A 160 26.02 -5.15 -3.81
C VAL A 160 27.29 -5.11 -4.65
N MET A 161 27.42 -4.15 -5.55
CA MET A 161 28.64 -3.99 -6.38
C MET A 161 29.86 -3.69 -5.52
N LEU A 162 29.73 -2.81 -4.51
CA LEU A 162 30.81 -2.52 -3.57
C LEU A 162 31.20 -3.75 -2.74
N GLY A 163 30.24 -4.52 -2.28
CA GLY A 163 30.47 -5.79 -1.56
C GLY A 163 31.20 -6.84 -2.39
N VAL A 164 30.77 -7.04 -3.64
CA VAL A 164 31.45 -7.94 -4.59
C VAL A 164 32.88 -7.48 -4.88
N LEU A 165 33.08 -6.16 -5.08
CA LEU A 165 34.42 -5.59 -5.29
C LEU A 165 35.34 -5.84 -4.09
N MET A 166 34.87 -5.62 -2.88
CA MET A 166 35.64 -5.86 -1.65
C MET A 166 36.00 -7.33 -1.49
N LEU A 167 35.07 -8.26 -1.78
CA LEU A 167 35.33 -9.68 -1.77
C LEU A 167 36.38 -10.06 -2.82
N ALA A 168 36.30 -9.54 -4.03
CA ALA A 168 37.27 -9.80 -5.10
C ALA A 168 38.66 -9.28 -4.73
N LEU A 169 38.77 -8.08 -4.20
CA LEU A 169 40.04 -7.51 -3.75
C LEU A 169 40.64 -8.29 -2.56
N GLY A 170 39.79 -8.67 -1.58
CA GLY A 170 40.19 -9.45 -0.42
C GLY A 170 40.72 -10.82 -0.82
N THR A 171 40.04 -11.53 -1.74
CA THR A 171 40.49 -12.84 -2.25
C THR A 171 41.77 -12.72 -3.09
N ALA A 172 41.89 -11.70 -3.93
CA ALA A 172 43.10 -11.44 -4.70
C ALA A 172 44.31 -11.17 -3.79
N TRP A 173 44.12 -10.35 -2.74
CA TRP A 173 45.15 -10.05 -1.76
C TRP A 173 45.54 -11.28 -0.96
N TYR A 174 44.59 -12.11 -0.53
CA TYR A 174 44.83 -13.37 0.18
C TYR A 174 45.62 -14.36 -0.65
N LEU A 175 45.25 -14.55 -1.93
CA LEU A 175 45.96 -15.44 -2.85
C LEU A 175 47.38 -14.94 -3.15
N ARG A 176 47.60 -13.62 -3.22
CA ARG A 176 48.91 -13.04 -3.41
C ARG A 176 49.76 -13.19 -2.14
N ALA A 177 49.23 -13.00 -0.96
CA ALA A 177 49.95 -13.18 0.29
C ALA A 177 50.40 -14.63 0.49
N ASN A 178 49.53 -15.59 0.18
CA ASN A 178 49.85 -17.02 0.29
C ASN A 178 50.80 -17.54 -0.81
N ARG A 179 50.98 -16.80 -1.91
CA ARG A 179 51.96 -17.13 -2.94
C ARG A 179 53.38 -16.59 -2.63
N MET A 180 53.53 -15.77 -1.58
CA MET A 180 54.80 -15.17 -1.20
C MET A 180 55.54 -15.95 -0.11
N GLU A 181 55.26 -17.24 0.14
CA GLU A 181 56.21 -18.09 0.78
C GLU A 181 57.13 -18.68 -0.29
N PRO A 182 58.32 -18.13 -0.51
CA PRO A 182 59.34 -18.82 -1.30
C PRO A 182 59.89 -19.95 -0.47
N ALA A 183 59.85 -21.13 -1.03
CA ALA A 183 60.68 -22.23 -0.58
C ALA A 183 62.16 -21.79 -0.57
N ALA A 184 62.64 -21.34 0.58
CA ALA A 184 64.06 -21.11 0.84
C ALA A 184 64.48 -22.04 1.95
N ALA A 185 64.76 -23.29 1.58
CA ALA A 185 65.62 -24.12 2.37
C ALA A 185 66.15 -25.26 1.49
N GLY A 186 67.15 -24.96 0.69
CA GLY A 186 68.00 -25.91 0.09
C GLY A 186 69.42 -25.44 0.34
N GLY A 187 70.09 -25.92 1.40
CA GLY A 187 71.47 -25.60 1.71
C GLY A 187 72.01 -26.61 2.65
N ALA A 188 72.76 -27.55 2.05
CA ALA A 188 73.51 -28.62 2.70
C ALA A 188 74.50 -28.16 3.77
N GLY A 189 74.71 -28.98 4.79
CA GLY A 189 75.77 -28.77 5.76
C GLY A 189 75.84 -29.90 6.76
N ALA A 190 76.74 -30.80 6.46
CA ALA A 190 77.14 -31.99 7.25
C ALA A 190 77.64 -31.69 8.66
N GLY A 191 77.52 -32.62 9.59
CA GLY A 191 78.45 -32.68 10.67
C GLY A 191 77.94 -33.07 12.05
N THR A 192 78.08 -34.32 12.38
CA THR A 192 78.59 -34.92 13.59
C THR A 192 77.88 -34.79 14.97
N ALA A 193 77.67 -36.02 15.49
CA ALA A 193 77.89 -36.49 16.84
C ALA A 193 76.82 -36.24 17.94
N LEU A 194 76.23 -37.33 18.36
CA LEU A 194 75.67 -37.66 19.68
C LEU A 194 76.72 -37.43 20.80
N PRO A 195 76.45 -37.50 22.15
CA PRO A 195 75.40 -38.31 22.78
C PRO A 195 74.78 -37.80 24.09
N VAL A 196 73.73 -38.47 24.59
CA VAL A 196 73.48 -38.95 25.95
C VAL A 196 73.18 -37.96 27.09
N GLY A 197 72.06 -38.24 27.75
CA GLY A 197 71.73 -37.73 29.12
C GLY A 197 70.28 -37.62 29.44
N ARG A 198 69.47 -38.58 29.62
CA ARG A 198 68.94 -39.28 30.82
C ARG A 198 68.73 -38.41 32.04
N LYS A 199 67.41 -38.25 32.49
CA LYS A 199 66.77 -38.38 33.83
C LYS A 199 65.49 -37.67 33.89
N ARG A 200 64.31 -38.32 34.03
CA ARG A 200 63.65 -38.80 35.26
C ARG A 200 63.29 -37.69 36.26
N GLY A 201 62.04 -37.70 36.63
CA GLY A 201 61.42 -37.14 37.85
C GLY A 201 60.08 -36.50 37.53
N ARG A 202 58.92 -37.04 37.64
CA ARG A 202 58.09 -37.59 38.73
C ARG A 202 57.58 -36.52 39.71
N HIS A 203 56.29 -36.59 39.93
CA HIS A 203 55.39 -36.23 41.05
C HIS A 203 54.67 -34.91 40.96
N THR A 204 53.34 -35.08 40.89
CA THR A 204 52.25 -35.02 41.96
C THR A 204 51.94 -33.63 42.49
N ARG A 205 50.78 -33.13 42.26
CA ARG A 205 49.48 -33.26 42.96
C ARG A 205 48.38 -32.64 42.11
#